data_b2bb2852619d323c7393683291a47f6c
#
_entry.id   b2bb2852619d323c7393683291a47f6c
#
_cell.length_a   1.000
_cell.length_b   1.000
_cell.length_c   1.000
_cell.angle_alpha   90.00
_cell.angle_beta   90.00
_cell.angle_gamma   90.00
#
_symmetry.space_group_name_H-M   'P 1'
#
loop_
_entity.id
_entity.type
_entity.pdbx_description
1 polymer ?
#
loop_
_entity_poly.entity_id
_entity_poly.type
_entity_poly.pdbx_seq_one_letter_code
_entity_poly.pdbx_strand_id
1 'polypeptide(L)' 'MPDYPKMYAILCAAASEAIDLIEVGSPASAAEKLRQALLKAEELYVGEGEGL' A
#
# COMPACT_ATOMS: atom_id res chain seq x y z
N MET A 1 1.48 15.07 -11.73
CA MET A 1 0.21 14.46 -11.28
C MET A 1 0.47 13.13 -10.62
N PRO A 2 -0.19 12.86 -9.51
CA PRO A 2 -0.04 11.56 -8.88
C PRO A 2 -0.63 10.47 -9.77
N ASP A 3 -0.08 9.28 -9.66
CA ASP A 3 -0.55 8.16 -10.44
C ASP A 3 -1.62 7.41 -9.63
N TYR A 4 -2.82 7.95 -9.63
CA TYR A 4 -3.91 7.38 -8.84
C TYR A 4 -4.21 5.92 -9.20
N PRO A 5 -4.27 5.53 -10.48
CA PRO A 5 -4.52 4.12 -10.80
C PRO A 5 -3.47 3.19 -10.20
N LYS A 6 -2.22 3.60 -10.20
CA LYS A 6 -1.16 2.78 -9.64
C LYS A 6 -1.28 2.72 -8.13
N MET A 7 -1.59 3.85 -7.49
CA MET A 7 -1.79 3.90 -6.05
C MET A 7 -2.94 2.98 -5.65
N TYR A 8 -4.01 3.03 -6.41
CA TYR A 8 -5.18 2.20 -6.15
C TYR A 8 -4.80 0.72 -6.24
N ALA A 9 -4.06 0.34 -7.28
CA ALA A 9 -3.66 -1.04 -7.47
C ALA A 9 -2.77 -1.53 -6.33
N ILE A 10 -1.84 -0.69 -5.89
CA ILE A 10 -0.95 -1.06 -4.80
C ILE A 10 -1.73 -1.28 -3.51
N LEU A 11 -2.66 -0.39 -3.21
CA LEU A 11 -3.43 -0.49 -1.98
C LEU A 11 -4.40 -1.68 -2.02
N CYS A 12 -5.00 -1.93 -3.17
CA CYS A 12 -5.90 -3.08 -3.30
C CYS A 12 -5.16 -4.39 -3.17
N ALA A 13 -3.98 -4.49 -3.78
CA ALA A 13 -3.18 -5.70 -3.68
C ALA A 13 -2.76 -5.95 -2.24
N ALA A 14 -2.35 -4.88 -1.56
CA ALA A 14 -1.93 -5.01 -0.17
C ALA A 14 -3.09 -5.41 0.72
N ALA A 15 -4.27 -4.86 0.47
CA ALA A 15 -5.44 -5.21 1.28
C ALA A 15 -5.79 -6.68 1.10
N SER A 16 -5.72 -7.16 -0.15
CA SER A 16 -6.02 -8.57 -0.42
C SER A 16 -5.02 -9.48 0.28
N GLU A 17 -3.74 -9.15 0.21
CA GLU A 17 -2.73 -9.95 0.88
C GLU A 17 -2.87 -9.89 2.38
N ALA A 18 -3.24 -8.72 2.91
CA ALA A 18 -3.41 -8.58 4.34
C ALA A 18 -4.56 -9.45 4.84
N ILE A 19 -5.64 -9.52 4.08
CA ILE A 19 -6.76 -10.36 4.45
C ILE A 19 -6.32 -11.82 4.53
N ASP A 20 -5.58 -12.28 3.53
CA ASP A 20 -5.08 -13.65 3.50
C ASP A 20 -4.19 -13.92 4.71
N LEU A 21 -3.31 -12.98 5.04
CA LEU A 21 -2.40 -13.17 6.16
C LEU A 21 -3.15 -13.23 7.48
N ILE A 22 -4.19 -12.43 7.62
CA ILE A 22 -4.99 -12.46 8.84
C ILE A 22 -5.69 -13.81 8.95
N GLU A 23 -6.19 -14.33 7.84
CA GLU A 23 -6.90 -15.60 7.84
C GLU A 23 -6.01 -16.77 8.21
N VAL A 24 -4.72 -16.70 7.85
CA VAL A 24 -3.80 -17.77 8.21
C VAL A 24 -3.13 -17.52 9.56
N GLY A 25 -3.59 -16.50 10.30
CA GLY A 25 -3.08 -16.27 11.63
C GLY A 25 -1.81 -15.46 11.71
N SER A 26 -1.56 -14.59 10.74
CA SER A 26 -0.38 -13.75 10.75
C SER A 26 -0.73 -12.27 10.69
N PRO A 27 -1.44 -11.76 11.70
CA PRO A 27 -1.89 -10.36 11.66
C PRO A 27 -0.73 -9.35 11.68
N ALA A 28 0.39 -9.72 12.30
CA ALA A 28 1.54 -8.80 12.31
C ALA A 28 2.09 -8.62 10.91
N SER A 29 2.15 -9.70 10.13
CA SER A 29 2.61 -9.61 8.76
C SER A 29 1.63 -8.82 7.91
N ALA A 30 0.33 -8.96 8.19
CA ALA A 30 -0.69 -8.20 7.48
C ALA A 30 -0.50 -6.70 7.72
N ALA A 31 -0.26 -6.32 8.97
CA ALA A 31 -0.04 -4.92 9.31
C ALA A 31 1.20 -4.37 8.60
N GLU A 32 2.24 -5.18 8.50
CA GLU A 32 3.46 -4.80 7.84
C GLU A 32 3.20 -4.54 6.36
N LYS A 33 2.45 -5.42 5.72
CA LYS A 33 2.11 -5.26 4.31
C LYS A 33 1.34 -3.96 4.07
N LEU A 34 0.37 -3.69 4.92
CA LEU A 34 -0.43 -2.48 4.77
C LEU A 34 0.42 -1.24 4.99
N ARG A 35 1.33 -1.28 5.96
CA ARG A 35 2.20 -0.16 6.25
C ARG A 35 3.10 0.15 5.06
N GLN A 36 3.67 -0.90 4.46
CA GLN A 36 4.53 -0.74 3.30
C GLN A 36 3.76 -0.16 2.12
N ALA A 37 2.53 -0.63 1.92
CA ALA A 37 1.70 -0.14 0.83
C ALA A 37 1.37 1.33 1.00
N LEU A 38 1.08 1.73 2.24
CA LEU A 38 0.78 3.12 2.52
C LEU A 38 1.97 4.02 2.22
N LEU A 39 3.17 3.58 2.63
CA LEU A 39 4.36 4.36 2.36
C LEU A 39 4.61 4.48 0.86
N LYS A 40 4.40 3.39 0.13
CA LYS A 40 4.60 3.40 -1.30
C LYS A 40 3.60 4.32 -1.98
N ALA A 41 2.34 4.26 -1.56
CA ALA A 41 1.31 5.11 -2.15
C ALA A 41 1.60 6.56 -1.86
N GLU A 42 2.08 6.86 -0.65
CA GLU A 42 2.41 8.22 -0.30
C GLU A 42 3.56 8.74 -1.14
N GLU A 43 4.54 7.89 -1.42
CA GLU A 43 5.65 8.29 -2.27
C GLU A 43 5.18 8.64 -3.67
N LEU A 44 4.24 7.85 -4.19
CA LEU A 44 3.70 8.11 -5.50
C LEU A 44 2.88 9.39 -5.52
N TYR A 45 2.21 9.67 -4.42
CA TYR A 45 1.36 10.86 -4.34
C TYR A 45 2.19 12.13 -4.19
N VAL A 46 3.03 12.19 -3.16
CA VAL A 46 3.80 13.41 -2.94
C VAL A 46 5.03 13.52 -3.81
N GLY A 47 5.65 12.40 -4.14
CA GLY A 47 6.87 12.43 -4.92
C GLY A 47 6.71 13.13 -6.23
N GLU A 48 5.56 12.93 -6.85
CA GLU A 48 5.31 13.56 -8.12
C GLU A 48 5.11 15.04 -8.01
N GLY A 49 4.36 15.46 -7.02
CA GLY A 49 4.08 16.86 -6.85
C GLY A 49 5.21 17.57 -6.17
N GLU A 50 6.03 16.82 -5.51
CA GLU A 50 7.07 17.42 -4.79
C GLU A 50 8.13 17.86 -5.60
N GLY A 51 8.62 17.11 -6.36
CA GLY A 51 9.64 17.51 -7.23
C GLY A 51 10.50 18.55 -6.62
N LEU A 52 10.25 18.83 -5.51
CA LEU A 52 10.89 19.96 -4.93
C LEU A 52 12.31 19.73 -4.61
#